data_2709ca8bc2766c782750224b367e4cad
#
_entry.id   2709ca8bc2766c782750224b367e4cad
#
_cell.length_a   1.000
_cell.length_b   1.000
_cell.length_c   1.000
_cell.angle_alpha   90.00
_cell.angle_beta   90.00
_cell.angle_gamma   90.00
#
_symmetry.space_group_name_H-M   'P 1'
#
loop_
_entity.id
_entity.type
_entity.pdbx_description
1 polymer ?
#
loop_
_entity_poly.entity_id
_entity_poly.type
_entity_poly.pdbx_seq_one_letter_code
_entity_poly.pdbx_strand_id
1 'polypeptide(L)'
;MVQQIIFRSLWDDEHMVEYQVEARDKINSTIIKFYGNDEEFKSFGAYLKAFPQSIGTELKYSSGSSHLQLRVFCYEPNGNTAIHIKTNNWSVEPYGRAAEFCLLTYPASVNNLGVLLRHWDPRKVKEIVWTAE
;
A
#
# COMPACT_ATOMS: atom_id res chain seq x y z
N MET A 1 17.90 5.83 -6.80
CA MET A 1 16.55 5.31 -7.11
C MET A 1 15.63 5.52 -5.93
N VAL A 2 14.42 5.98 -6.19
CA VAL A 2 13.45 6.25 -5.14
C VAL A 2 12.63 5.01 -4.79
N GLN A 3 12.20 4.92 -3.54
CA GLN A 3 11.23 3.94 -3.11
C GLN A 3 9.83 4.50 -3.34
N GLN A 4 8.97 3.73 -3.98
CA GLN A 4 7.64 4.21 -4.37
C GLN A 4 6.59 3.14 -4.18
N ILE A 5 5.36 3.61 -3.94
CA ILE A 5 4.15 2.79 -4.11
C ILE A 5 3.23 3.56 -5.04
N ILE A 6 2.77 2.90 -6.09
CA ILE A 6 1.88 3.47 -7.10
C ILE A 6 0.57 2.72 -7.02
N PHE A 7 -0.52 3.45 -6.80
CA PHE A 7 -1.87 2.90 -6.73
C PHE A 7 -2.61 3.32 -7.99
N ARG A 8 -3.16 2.34 -8.70
CA ARG A 8 -3.89 2.60 -9.95
C ARG A 8 -5.30 2.00 -9.89
N SER A 9 -6.22 2.69 -10.52
CA SER A 9 -7.55 2.20 -10.82
C SER A 9 -7.59 1.88 -12.30
N LEU A 10 -7.62 0.60 -12.66
CA LEU A 10 -7.56 0.16 -14.05
C LEU A 10 -8.93 0.13 -14.71
N TRP A 11 -9.94 -0.20 -13.94
CA TRP A 11 -11.29 -0.40 -14.46
C TRP A 11 -12.27 -0.28 -13.30
N ASP A 12 -13.47 0.21 -13.58
CA ASP A 12 -14.51 0.30 -12.58
C ASP A 12 -15.89 0.16 -13.20
N ASP A 13 -16.84 -0.33 -12.41
CA ASP A 13 -18.26 -0.29 -12.70
C ASP A 13 -18.99 0.28 -11.49
N GLU A 14 -20.32 0.14 -11.43
CA GLU A 14 -21.09 0.71 -10.33
C GLU A 14 -20.87 0.01 -8.99
N HIS A 15 -20.25 -1.19 -8.98
CA HIS A 15 -20.11 -2.01 -7.77
C HIS A 15 -18.67 -2.15 -7.31
N MET A 16 -17.69 -2.14 -8.21
CA MET A 16 -16.32 -2.42 -7.84
C MET A 16 -15.31 -1.70 -8.72
N VAL A 17 -14.07 -1.69 -8.24
CA VAL A 17 -12.91 -1.11 -8.90
C VAL A 17 -11.85 -2.19 -9.01
N GLU A 18 -11.22 -2.30 -10.18
CA GLU A 18 -10.01 -3.11 -10.33
C GLU A 18 -8.81 -2.25 -10.02
N TYR A 19 -8.12 -2.60 -8.94
CA TYR A 19 -6.91 -1.91 -8.51
C TYR A 19 -5.67 -2.62 -8.99
N GLN A 20 -4.62 -1.83 -9.21
CA GLN A 20 -3.27 -2.33 -9.40
C GLN A 20 -2.36 -1.55 -8.47
N VAL A 21 -1.56 -2.26 -7.68
CA VAL A 21 -0.59 -1.64 -6.78
C VAL A 21 0.80 -2.13 -7.18
N GLU A 22 1.68 -1.18 -7.38
CA GLU A 22 3.08 -1.44 -7.69
C GLU A 22 3.94 -0.83 -6.60
N ALA A 23 4.85 -1.62 -6.04
CA ALA A 23 5.78 -1.15 -5.01
C ALA A 23 7.19 -1.51 -5.42
N ARG A 24 8.14 -0.59 -5.17
CA ARG A 24 9.53 -0.82 -5.57
C ARG A 24 10.52 -0.05 -4.72
N ASP A 25 11.71 -0.63 -4.59
CA ASP A 25 12.91 0.04 -4.10
C ASP A 25 14.05 -0.19 -5.11
N LYS A 26 15.30 -0.04 -4.69
CA LYS A 26 16.47 -0.22 -5.58
C LYS A 26 16.61 -1.65 -6.11
N ILE A 27 16.13 -2.62 -5.35
CA ILE A 27 16.43 -4.04 -5.59
C ILE A 27 15.15 -4.81 -5.93
N ASN A 28 14.06 -4.50 -5.22
CA ASN A 28 12.82 -5.26 -5.28
C ASN A 28 11.71 -4.47 -5.96
N SER A 29 10.86 -5.18 -6.68
CA SER A 29 9.63 -4.62 -7.19
C SER A 29 8.57 -5.70 -7.24
N THR A 30 7.31 -5.27 -7.07
CA THR A 30 6.15 -6.16 -7.22
C THR A 30 4.99 -5.37 -7.76
N ILE A 31 4.12 -6.05 -8.48
CA ILE A 31 2.90 -5.47 -9.01
C ILE A 31 1.79 -6.50 -8.84
N ILE A 32 0.63 -6.06 -8.36
CA ILE A 32 -0.48 -6.97 -8.08
C ILE A 32 -1.80 -6.28 -8.45
N LYS A 33 -2.74 -7.07 -8.97
CA LYS A 33 -4.09 -6.61 -9.27
C LYS A 33 -5.10 -7.32 -8.39
N PHE A 34 -6.13 -6.58 -7.97
CA PHE A 34 -7.23 -7.15 -7.18
C PHE A 34 -8.45 -6.25 -7.29
N TYR A 35 -9.59 -6.78 -6.90
CA TYR A 35 -10.85 -6.03 -6.92
C TYR A 35 -11.17 -5.56 -5.51
N GLY A 36 -11.77 -4.37 -5.42
CA GLY A 36 -12.26 -3.80 -4.17
C GLY A 36 -13.33 -2.77 -4.46
N ASN A 37 -13.83 -2.10 -3.42
CA ASN A 37 -14.79 -1.02 -3.58
C ASN A 37 -14.05 0.32 -3.74
N ASP A 38 -14.80 1.40 -3.99
CA ASP A 38 -14.22 2.72 -4.22
C ASP A 38 -13.69 3.39 -2.95
N GLU A 39 -13.93 2.80 -1.79
CA GLU A 39 -13.41 3.28 -0.51
C GLU A 39 -12.35 2.35 0.09
N GLU A 40 -11.82 1.45 -0.72
CA GLU A 40 -10.93 0.36 -0.29
C GLU A 40 -9.81 0.81 0.64
N PHE A 41 -9.16 1.93 0.35
CA PHE A 41 -7.99 2.40 1.09
C PHE A 41 -8.29 3.53 2.08
N LYS A 42 -9.52 4.02 2.16
CA LYS A 42 -9.82 5.25 2.92
C LYS A 42 -9.62 5.09 4.42
N SER A 43 -10.06 3.98 4.99
CA SER A 43 -9.87 3.73 6.42
C SER A 43 -8.41 3.59 6.77
N PHE A 44 -7.66 2.83 5.98
CA PHE A 44 -6.22 2.66 6.17
C PHE A 44 -5.51 4.02 6.06
N GLY A 45 -5.88 4.82 5.05
CA GLY A 45 -5.34 6.17 4.88
C GLY A 45 -5.61 7.06 6.08
N ALA A 46 -6.82 6.99 6.65
CA ALA A 46 -7.16 7.77 7.84
C ALA A 46 -6.28 7.40 9.03
N TYR A 47 -6.00 6.12 9.24
CA TYR A 47 -5.10 5.68 10.32
C TYR A 47 -3.66 6.09 10.05
N LEU A 48 -3.19 6.02 8.81
CA LEU A 48 -1.84 6.42 8.44
C LEU A 48 -1.59 7.91 8.67
N LYS A 49 -2.59 8.75 8.51
CA LYS A 49 -2.46 10.19 8.76
C LYS A 49 -2.05 10.51 10.18
N ALA A 50 -2.44 9.68 11.14
CA ALA A 50 -2.16 9.88 12.57
C ALA A 50 -1.03 8.98 13.08
N PHE A 51 -0.37 8.23 12.22
CA PHE A 51 0.70 7.30 12.58
C PHE A 51 1.99 8.04 12.95
N PRO A 52 2.75 7.61 13.96
CA PRO A 52 2.37 6.63 14.96
C PRO A 52 1.76 7.32 16.18
N GLN A 53 0.85 6.65 16.86
CA GLN A 53 0.34 7.15 18.14
C GLN A 53 1.31 6.80 19.28
N SER A 54 2.12 5.75 19.07
CA SER A 54 3.22 5.35 19.93
C SER A 54 4.19 4.50 19.09
N ILE A 55 5.39 4.26 19.61
CA ILE A 55 6.41 3.46 18.91
C ILE A 55 5.92 2.02 18.65
N GLY A 56 5.08 1.49 19.52
CA GLY A 56 4.53 0.14 19.36
C GLY A 56 3.35 0.04 18.40
N THR A 57 2.90 1.15 17.82
CA THR A 57 1.77 1.14 16.90
C THR A 57 2.09 0.34 15.63
N GLU A 58 1.15 -0.51 15.24
CA GLU A 58 1.25 -1.28 14.00
C GLU A 58 -0.08 -1.17 13.26
N LEU A 59 -0.02 -0.78 11.99
CA LEU A 59 -1.20 -0.65 11.15
C LEU A 59 -1.13 -1.68 10.02
N LYS A 60 -2.25 -2.30 9.71
CA LYS A 60 -2.34 -3.35 8.71
C LYS A 60 -3.45 -3.06 7.72
N TYR A 61 -3.19 -3.39 6.47
CA TYR A 61 -4.18 -3.44 5.40
C TYR A 61 -4.09 -4.80 4.73
N SER A 62 -5.23 -5.37 4.38
CA SER A 62 -5.29 -6.58 3.55
C SER A 62 -6.45 -6.44 2.57
N SER A 63 -6.18 -6.66 1.28
CA SER A 63 -7.26 -6.75 0.29
C SER A 63 -8.16 -7.94 0.62
N GLY A 64 -9.40 -7.91 0.12
CA GLY A 64 -10.38 -8.94 0.47
C GLY A 64 -9.95 -10.38 0.19
N SER A 65 -9.13 -10.57 -0.84
CA SER A 65 -8.58 -11.88 -1.22
C SER A 65 -7.13 -12.06 -0.74
N SER A 66 -6.61 -11.13 0.02
CA SER A 66 -5.22 -11.13 0.51
C SER A 66 -4.17 -11.13 -0.60
N HIS A 67 -4.52 -10.59 -1.76
CA HIS A 67 -3.54 -10.40 -2.84
C HIS A 67 -2.48 -9.37 -2.46
N LEU A 68 -2.87 -8.34 -1.71
CA LEU A 68 -1.99 -7.30 -1.19
C LEU A 68 -2.17 -7.21 0.31
N GLN A 69 -1.07 -7.25 1.03
CA GLN A 69 -1.05 -6.98 2.46
C GLN A 69 0.04 -5.94 2.75
N LEU A 70 -0.31 -4.94 3.54
CA LEU A 70 0.61 -3.89 3.97
C LEU A 70 0.63 -3.86 5.49
N ARG A 71 1.82 -3.67 6.05
CA ARG A 71 1.99 -3.54 7.49
C ARG A 71 2.97 -2.39 7.73
N VAL A 72 2.56 -1.40 8.53
CA VAL A 72 3.34 -0.21 8.81
C VAL A 72 3.68 -0.19 10.30
N PHE A 73 4.95 -0.06 10.61
CA PHE A 73 5.42 -0.10 12.00
C PHE A 73 6.76 0.63 12.15
N CYS A 74 7.07 1.06 13.38
CA CYS A 74 8.40 1.58 13.70
C CYS A 74 9.30 0.42 14.05
N TYR A 75 10.43 0.30 13.36
CA TYR A 75 11.38 -0.79 13.61
C TYR A 75 12.52 -0.39 14.54
N GLU A 76 12.58 0.90 14.90
CA GLU A 76 13.55 1.44 15.85
C GLU A 76 12.90 2.44 16.81
N PRO A 77 13.41 2.56 18.05
CA PRO A 77 12.82 3.48 19.03
C PRO A 77 12.81 4.95 18.61
N ASN A 78 13.67 5.35 17.68
CA ASN A 78 13.73 6.73 17.17
C ASN A 78 12.61 7.05 16.17
N GLY A 79 11.72 6.08 15.86
CA GLY A 79 10.61 6.29 14.96
C GLY A 79 10.87 5.88 13.51
N ASN A 80 12.08 5.42 13.19
CA ASN A 80 12.33 4.87 11.84
C ASN A 80 11.29 3.82 11.51
N THR A 81 10.67 3.95 10.35
CA THR A 81 9.44 3.27 9.97
C THR A 81 9.68 2.34 8.78
N ALA A 82 9.01 1.20 8.80
CA ALA A 82 9.00 0.26 7.69
C ALA A 82 7.58 0.07 7.19
N ILE A 83 7.43 -0.05 5.88
CA ILE A 83 6.21 -0.54 5.25
C ILE A 83 6.52 -1.93 4.71
N HIS A 84 5.99 -2.94 5.35
CA HIS A 84 6.13 -4.32 4.92
C HIS A 84 5.09 -4.60 3.85
N ILE A 85 5.55 -5.04 2.69
CA ILE A 85 4.71 -5.29 1.53
C ILE A 85 4.74 -6.78 1.24
N LYS A 86 3.56 -7.37 1.12
CA LYS A 86 3.41 -8.78 0.76
C LYS A 86 2.37 -8.89 -0.34
N THR A 87 2.76 -9.50 -1.47
CA THR A 87 1.85 -9.75 -2.60
C THR A 87 1.85 -11.22 -2.95
N ASN A 88 0.69 -11.70 -3.40
CA ASN A 88 0.55 -13.06 -3.89
C ASN A 88 -0.65 -13.12 -4.83
N ASN A 89 -0.44 -13.62 -6.04
CA ASN A 89 -1.54 -13.75 -6.99
C ASN A 89 -2.32 -15.06 -6.83
N TRP A 90 -1.90 -15.92 -5.90
CA TRP A 90 -2.56 -17.20 -5.56
C TRP A 90 -2.73 -18.14 -6.75
N SER A 91 -1.93 -17.97 -7.82
CA SER A 91 -1.95 -18.85 -8.98
C SER A 91 -1.03 -20.05 -8.76
N VAL A 92 -1.32 -21.10 -9.50
CA VAL A 92 -0.51 -22.33 -9.46
C VAL A 92 0.72 -22.17 -10.35
N GLU A 93 1.73 -22.99 -10.11
CA GLU A 93 2.90 -23.08 -10.98
C GLU A 93 2.50 -23.39 -12.42
N PRO A 94 3.08 -22.76 -13.44
CA PRO A 94 4.19 -21.79 -13.39
C PRO A 94 3.74 -20.32 -13.31
N TYR A 95 2.47 -20.05 -13.05
CA TYR A 95 1.90 -18.71 -13.12
C TYR A 95 1.93 -17.98 -11.78
N GLY A 96 2.32 -18.66 -10.70
CA GLY A 96 2.38 -18.08 -9.38
C GLY A 96 3.39 -16.93 -9.29
N ARG A 97 2.97 -15.83 -8.62
CA ARG A 97 3.83 -14.68 -8.35
C ARG A 97 3.61 -14.25 -6.92
N ALA A 98 4.69 -14.17 -6.17
CA ALA A 98 4.66 -13.71 -4.78
C ALA A 98 5.90 -12.89 -4.50
N ALA A 99 5.75 -11.86 -3.66
CA ALA A 99 6.87 -11.03 -3.23
C ALA A 99 6.63 -10.56 -1.81
N GLU A 100 7.72 -10.32 -1.09
CA GLU A 100 7.66 -9.83 0.27
C GLU A 100 8.94 -9.05 0.57
N PHE A 101 8.80 -7.76 0.92
CA PHE A 101 9.93 -6.91 1.27
C PHE A 101 9.44 -5.67 2.01
N CYS A 102 10.38 -4.93 2.60
CA CYS A 102 10.06 -3.69 3.31
C CYS A 102 10.62 -2.47 2.59
N LEU A 103 9.82 -1.41 2.54
CA LEU A 103 10.32 -0.08 2.22
C LEU A 103 10.64 0.62 3.55
N LEU A 104 11.78 1.31 3.61
CA LEU A 104 12.19 2.03 4.82
C LEU A 104 11.90 3.51 4.65
N THR A 105 11.29 4.12 5.65
CA THR A 105 10.85 5.50 5.59
C THR A 105 10.79 6.07 7.02
N TYR A 106 9.97 7.10 7.22
CA TYR A 106 9.80 7.75 8.53
C TYR A 106 8.35 8.24 8.67
N PRO A 107 7.91 8.57 9.90
CA PRO A 107 6.49 8.85 10.14
C PRO A 107 5.88 9.95 9.28
N ALA A 108 6.59 11.05 9.04
CA ALA A 108 6.04 12.14 8.23
C ALA A 108 5.73 11.69 6.79
N SER A 109 6.57 10.83 6.23
CA SER A 109 6.35 10.28 4.89
C SER A 109 5.13 9.34 4.87
N VAL A 110 4.96 8.54 5.92
CA VAL A 110 3.78 7.68 6.08
C VAL A 110 2.51 8.51 6.23
N ASN A 111 2.58 9.63 6.96
CA ASN A 111 1.43 10.53 7.07
C ASN A 111 1.02 11.07 5.70
N ASN A 112 1.98 11.38 4.82
CA ASN A 112 1.69 11.82 3.46
C ASN A 112 1.01 10.72 2.64
N LEU A 113 1.43 9.48 2.78
CA LEU A 113 0.74 8.35 2.16
C LEU A 113 -0.71 8.28 2.65
N GLY A 114 -0.91 8.48 3.95
CA GLY A 114 -2.24 8.51 4.54
C GLY A 114 -3.13 9.58 3.92
N VAL A 115 -2.60 10.77 3.71
CA VAL A 115 -3.35 11.87 3.07
C VAL A 115 -3.75 11.47 1.64
N LEU A 116 -2.82 10.92 0.87
CA LEU A 116 -3.12 10.49 -0.50
C LEU A 116 -4.24 9.43 -0.53
N LEU A 117 -4.13 8.42 0.30
CA LEU A 117 -5.11 7.32 0.31
C LEU A 117 -6.46 7.75 0.87
N ARG A 118 -6.47 8.61 1.90
CA ARG A 118 -7.70 9.08 2.52
C ARG A 118 -8.56 9.87 1.55
N HIS A 119 -7.93 10.64 0.66
CA HIS A 119 -8.63 11.54 -0.27
C HIS A 119 -8.73 11.00 -1.69
N TRP A 120 -8.20 9.82 -1.96
CA TRP A 120 -8.23 9.26 -3.30
C TRP A 120 -9.63 8.79 -3.69
N ASP A 121 -10.12 9.32 -4.81
CA ASP A 121 -11.32 8.82 -5.47
C ASP A 121 -10.88 8.06 -6.72
N PRO A 122 -10.84 6.73 -6.70
CA PRO A 122 -10.32 5.94 -7.82
C PRO A 122 -11.20 6.00 -9.07
N ARG A 123 -12.41 6.50 -8.96
CA ARG A 123 -13.28 6.68 -10.12
C ARG A 123 -12.94 7.94 -10.90
N LYS A 124 -12.35 8.94 -10.22
CA LYS A 124 -12.00 10.23 -10.83
C LYS A 124 -10.51 10.34 -11.15
N VAL A 125 -9.65 9.82 -10.27
CA VAL A 125 -8.20 9.88 -10.40
C VAL A 125 -7.68 8.46 -10.54
N LYS A 126 -7.11 8.15 -11.70
CA LYS A 126 -6.74 6.77 -12.04
C LYS A 126 -5.38 6.34 -11.50
N GLU A 127 -4.59 7.27 -11.01
CA GLU A 127 -3.27 6.94 -10.48
C GLU A 127 -2.86 7.95 -9.40
N ILE A 128 -2.35 7.43 -8.29
CA ILE A 128 -1.65 8.23 -7.29
C ILE A 128 -0.28 7.59 -7.03
N VAL A 129 0.72 8.42 -6.79
CA VAL A 129 2.10 7.99 -6.56
C VAL A 129 2.56 8.52 -5.22
N TRP A 130 3.04 7.62 -4.37
CA TRP A 130 3.70 7.97 -3.13
C TRP A 130 5.18 7.64 -3.25
N THR A 131 6.02 8.58 -2.90
CA THR A 131 7.47 8.40 -2.88
C THR A 131 7.95 8.48 -1.44
N ALA A 132 8.63 7.45 -0.99
CA ALA A 132 9.25 7.41 0.33
C ALA A 132 10.53 8.23 0.32
N GLU A 133 10.66 9.10 1.30
CA GLU A 133 11.85 9.93 1.48
C GLU A 133 12.51 9.67 2.81
#